data_7b5838d2773d17a24bee2a663d2c8254
#
_entry.id   7b5838d2773d17a24bee2a663d2c8254
#
_cell.length_a   1.000
_cell.length_b   1.000
_cell.length_c   1.000
_cell.angle_alpha   90.00
_cell.angle_beta   90.00
_cell.angle_gamma   90.00
#
_symmetry.space_group_name_H-M   'P 1'
#
loop_
_entity.id
_entity.type
_entity.pdbx_description
1 polymer ?
#
loop_
_entity_poly.entity_id
_entity_poly.type
_entity_poly.pdbx_seq_one_letter_code
_entity_poly.pdbx_strand_id
1 'polypeptide(L)'
;LKEIIDILNNDLHWDLHDVVAEGAYGQYELDFGYTDMLGMADRLVFLRVLLKEIAKKYGYFVSFMPKTQISDWRSGAHINHSVECISEGNKNIYKDGDKFSSRAYNAVAGILEHGAAITALACPTVNSYNGFVPSVEGLDGGMHTWAPTHMTYGNNNRSSMIRLPQNRFCIEDRASDLTQNPYLTFSLLSAAATKGITKRMKP
;
A
#
# COMPACT_ATOMS: atom_id res chain seq x y z
N LEU A 1 -13.59 0.96 -17.52
CA LEU A 1 -12.45 0.12 -17.09
C LEU A 1 -11.59 -0.32 -18.25
N LYS A 2 -12.16 -0.87 -19.35
CA LYS A 2 -11.38 -1.37 -20.50
C LYS A 2 -10.37 -0.35 -21.02
N GLU A 3 -10.78 0.89 -21.31
CA GLU A 3 -9.87 1.96 -21.79
C GLU A 3 -8.72 2.23 -20.81
N ILE A 4 -8.98 2.18 -19.49
CA ILE A 4 -7.95 2.34 -18.45
C ILE A 4 -6.93 1.21 -18.55
N ILE A 5 -7.39 -0.04 -18.63
CA ILE A 5 -6.55 -1.22 -18.77
C ILE A 5 -5.69 -1.15 -20.03
N ASP A 6 -6.31 -0.78 -21.16
CA ASP A 6 -5.62 -0.68 -22.45
C ASP A 6 -4.52 0.39 -22.38
N ILE A 7 -4.78 1.57 -21.83
CA ILE A 7 -3.78 2.64 -21.67
C ILE A 7 -2.64 2.19 -20.74
N LEU A 8 -2.97 1.62 -19.58
CA LEU A 8 -1.97 1.24 -18.59
C LEU A 8 -1.04 0.13 -19.10
N ASN A 9 -1.57 -0.87 -19.79
CA ASN A 9 -0.78 -2.00 -20.27
C ASN A 9 -0.16 -1.77 -21.65
N ASN A 10 -0.93 -1.23 -22.61
CA ASN A 10 -0.49 -1.18 -24.01
C ASN A 10 0.26 0.13 -24.34
N ASP A 11 -0.16 1.26 -23.77
CA ASP A 11 0.46 2.56 -24.07
C ASP A 11 1.56 2.91 -23.08
N LEU A 12 1.33 2.68 -21.78
CA LEU A 12 2.26 3.05 -20.71
C LEU A 12 3.17 1.89 -20.26
N HIS A 13 2.83 0.65 -20.59
CA HIS A 13 3.56 -0.56 -20.21
C HIS A 13 3.81 -0.66 -18.69
N TRP A 14 2.76 -0.38 -17.88
CA TRP A 14 2.89 -0.35 -16.42
C TRP A 14 2.70 -1.70 -15.73
N ASP A 15 2.48 -2.75 -16.49
CA ASP A 15 2.33 -4.10 -15.96
C ASP A 15 1.18 -4.17 -14.91
N LEU A 16 -0.03 -3.76 -15.33
CA LEU A 16 -1.22 -3.91 -14.52
C LEU A 16 -1.62 -5.38 -14.46
N HIS A 17 -1.49 -5.99 -13.29
CA HIS A 17 -1.73 -7.42 -13.08
C HIS A 17 -3.21 -7.73 -12.91
N ASP A 18 -3.92 -6.93 -12.13
CA ASP A 18 -5.30 -7.20 -11.79
C ASP A 18 -6.11 -5.92 -11.58
N VAL A 19 -7.43 -6.03 -11.82
CA VAL A 19 -8.42 -5.01 -11.51
C VAL A 19 -9.58 -5.69 -10.81
N VAL A 20 -9.68 -5.51 -9.51
CA VAL A 20 -10.63 -6.21 -8.64
C VAL A 20 -11.73 -5.25 -8.19
N ALA A 21 -12.97 -5.71 -8.17
CA ALA A 21 -14.05 -5.01 -7.47
C ALA A 21 -13.87 -5.20 -5.97
N GLU A 22 -13.78 -4.09 -5.24
CA GLU A 22 -13.58 -4.06 -3.80
C GLU A 22 -14.90 -3.96 -3.01
N GLY A 23 -14.77 -3.92 -1.66
CA GLY A 23 -15.90 -4.04 -0.76
C GLY A 23 -16.91 -2.88 -0.80
N ALA A 24 -16.49 -1.66 -1.16
CA ALA A 24 -17.41 -0.52 -1.27
C ALA A 24 -18.09 -0.48 -2.64
N TYR A 25 -19.29 0.10 -2.69
CA TYR A 25 -20.01 0.24 -3.94
C TYR A 25 -19.24 1.09 -4.96
N GLY A 26 -18.93 0.49 -6.12
CA GLY A 26 -18.17 1.16 -7.19
C GLY A 26 -16.68 1.35 -6.89
N GLN A 27 -16.16 0.68 -5.88
CA GLN A 27 -14.73 0.67 -5.54
C GLN A 27 -13.99 -0.37 -6.36
N TYR A 28 -12.80 0.00 -6.85
CA TYR A 28 -11.91 -0.89 -7.60
C TYR A 28 -10.50 -0.78 -7.06
N GLU A 29 -9.83 -1.92 -6.95
CA GLU A 29 -8.40 -2.05 -6.69
C GLU A 29 -7.67 -2.28 -8.02
N LEU A 30 -6.51 -1.66 -8.17
CA LEU A 30 -5.60 -1.87 -9.28
C LEU A 30 -4.26 -2.37 -8.75
N ASP A 31 -3.86 -3.57 -9.15
CA ASP A 31 -2.60 -4.19 -8.76
C ASP A 31 -1.55 -4.06 -9.87
N PHE A 32 -0.41 -3.47 -9.56
CA PHE A 32 0.67 -3.24 -10.50
C PHE A 32 1.89 -4.12 -10.23
N GLY A 33 2.58 -4.49 -11.29
CA GLY A 33 3.94 -4.99 -11.21
C GLY A 33 4.86 -3.97 -10.54
N TYR A 34 5.91 -4.46 -9.86
CA TYR A 34 6.85 -3.58 -9.17
C TYR A 34 7.74 -2.81 -10.14
N THR A 35 8.17 -1.64 -9.70
CA THR A 35 9.21 -0.84 -10.34
C THR A 35 10.06 -0.19 -9.23
N ASP A 36 11.08 0.59 -9.60
CA ASP A 36 11.81 1.36 -8.61
C ASP A 36 10.91 2.36 -7.88
N MET A 37 11.35 2.76 -6.69
CA MET A 37 10.56 3.57 -5.77
C MET A 37 10.15 4.93 -6.35
N LEU A 38 11.05 5.59 -7.09
CA LEU A 38 10.76 6.90 -7.69
C LEU A 38 9.77 6.74 -8.86
N GLY A 39 10.01 5.76 -9.73
CA GLY A 39 9.10 5.43 -10.82
C GLY A 39 7.70 5.08 -10.34
N MET A 40 7.56 4.35 -9.23
CA MET A 40 6.24 4.06 -8.65
C MET A 40 5.57 5.32 -8.08
N ALA A 41 6.33 6.23 -7.47
CA ALA A 41 5.79 7.50 -6.99
C ALA A 41 5.26 8.37 -8.15
N ASP A 42 6.01 8.46 -9.25
CA ASP A 42 5.59 9.16 -10.47
C ASP A 42 4.32 8.53 -11.05
N ARG A 43 4.28 7.19 -11.17
CA ARG A 43 3.10 6.45 -11.64
C ARG A 43 1.87 6.74 -10.80
N LEU A 44 1.99 6.74 -9.48
CA LEU A 44 0.86 6.99 -8.58
C LEU A 44 0.31 8.41 -8.70
N VAL A 45 1.17 9.42 -8.85
CA VAL A 45 0.75 10.81 -9.09
C VAL A 45 0.03 10.94 -10.43
N PHE A 46 0.61 10.38 -11.49
CA PHE A 46 0.03 10.43 -12.83
C PHE A 46 -1.29 9.64 -12.90
N LEU A 47 -1.36 8.46 -12.29
CA LEU A 47 -2.55 7.61 -12.25
C LEU A 47 -3.77 8.35 -11.71
N ARG A 48 -3.59 9.15 -10.64
CA ARG A 48 -4.69 9.93 -10.07
C ARG A 48 -5.29 10.95 -11.04
N VAL A 49 -4.46 11.53 -11.88
CA VAL A 49 -4.92 12.47 -12.94
C VAL A 49 -5.57 11.69 -14.07
N LEU A 50 -4.89 10.65 -14.55
CA LEU A 50 -5.36 9.81 -15.67
C LEU A 50 -6.77 9.23 -15.41
N LEU A 51 -6.97 8.63 -14.24
CA LEU A 51 -8.25 8.01 -13.89
C LEU A 51 -9.38 9.04 -13.83
N LYS A 52 -9.12 10.25 -13.31
CA LYS A 52 -10.11 11.33 -13.28
C LYS A 52 -10.50 11.80 -14.67
N GLU A 53 -9.52 12.00 -15.55
CA GLU A 53 -9.78 12.47 -16.91
C GLU A 53 -10.53 11.42 -17.76
N ILE A 54 -10.16 10.15 -17.65
CA ILE A 54 -10.88 9.08 -18.36
C ILE A 54 -12.31 8.95 -17.81
N ALA A 55 -12.50 8.92 -16.49
CA ALA A 55 -13.83 8.82 -15.91
C ALA A 55 -14.75 9.97 -16.33
N LYS A 56 -14.23 11.20 -16.34
CA LYS A 56 -14.96 12.39 -16.79
C LYS A 56 -15.46 12.25 -18.24
N LYS A 57 -14.67 11.66 -19.13
CA LYS A 57 -15.06 11.37 -20.51
C LYS A 57 -16.33 10.53 -20.61
N TYR A 58 -16.57 9.67 -19.62
CA TYR A 58 -17.75 8.78 -19.54
C TYR A 58 -18.84 9.30 -18.58
N GLY A 59 -18.73 10.51 -18.07
CA GLY A 59 -19.70 11.10 -17.15
C GLY A 59 -19.59 10.56 -15.73
N TYR A 60 -18.46 9.94 -15.35
CA TYR A 60 -18.19 9.46 -14.00
C TYR A 60 -17.27 10.40 -13.22
N PHE A 61 -17.37 10.30 -11.90
CA PHE A 61 -16.49 10.96 -10.95
C PHE A 61 -15.65 9.92 -10.22
N VAL A 62 -14.33 10.12 -10.16
CA VAL A 62 -13.40 9.27 -9.38
C VAL A 62 -12.93 10.01 -8.14
N SER A 63 -13.08 9.36 -7.00
CA SER A 63 -12.60 9.84 -5.71
C SER A 63 -11.49 8.94 -5.19
N PHE A 64 -10.45 9.56 -4.63
CA PHE A 64 -9.38 8.90 -3.89
C PHE A 64 -9.48 9.18 -2.38
N MET A 65 -10.64 9.65 -1.92
CA MET A 65 -10.90 9.83 -0.48
C MET A 65 -10.77 8.48 0.25
N PRO A 66 -10.06 8.44 1.37
CA PRO A 66 -9.91 7.22 2.17
C PRO A 66 -11.24 6.65 2.65
N LYS A 67 -12.21 7.51 2.97
CA LYS A 67 -13.52 7.12 3.45
C LYS A 67 -14.59 8.01 2.82
N THR A 68 -15.22 7.53 1.77
CA THR A 68 -16.28 8.26 1.05
C THR A 68 -17.60 8.27 1.82
N GLN A 69 -17.90 7.18 2.54
CA GLN A 69 -19.04 7.04 3.44
C GLN A 69 -18.59 6.37 4.73
N ILE A 70 -19.12 6.82 5.87
CA ILE A 70 -18.75 6.31 7.20
C ILE A 70 -19.07 4.81 7.32
N SER A 71 -20.20 4.39 6.77
CA SER A 71 -20.71 3.01 6.79
C SER A 71 -20.08 2.08 5.72
N ASP A 72 -19.10 2.55 4.94
CA ASP A 72 -18.56 1.78 3.83
C ASP A 72 -17.10 1.42 4.07
N TRP A 73 -16.49 0.66 3.14
CA TRP A 73 -15.09 0.27 3.21
C TRP A 73 -14.14 1.46 2.98
N ARG A 74 -12.94 1.34 3.55
CA ARG A 74 -11.86 2.30 3.34
C ARG A 74 -11.19 2.06 1.99
N SER A 75 -10.80 3.15 1.31
CA SER A 75 -9.85 3.08 0.19
C SER A 75 -8.44 3.18 0.72
N GLY A 76 -7.70 2.07 0.68
CA GLY A 76 -6.29 2.00 1.05
C GLY A 76 -5.37 2.15 -0.15
N ALA A 77 -4.09 2.35 0.11
CA ALA A 77 -3.01 2.27 -0.87
C ALA A 77 -1.90 1.40 -0.30
N HIS A 78 -2.03 0.09 -0.45
CA HIS A 78 -1.07 -0.84 0.12
C HIS A 78 0.28 -0.74 -0.58
N ILE A 79 1.34 -0.45 0.16
CA ILE A 79 2.69 -0.31 -0.37
C ILE A 79 3.45 -1.60 -0.14
N ASN A 80 3.65 -2.36 -1.22
CA ASN A 80 4.48 -3.56 -1.21
C ASN A 80 5.90 -3.17 -1.61
N HIS A 81 6.86 -3.33 -0.73
CA HIS A 81 8.24 -3.00 -1.03
C HIS A 81 9.20 -4.15 -0.71
N SER A 82 10.26 -4.25 -1.51
CA SER A 82 11.41 -5.10 -1.27
C SER A 82 12.70 -4.29 -1.47
N VAL A 83 13.80 -4.81 -1.01
CA VAL A 83 15.11 -4.17 -1.15
C VAL A 83 16.06 -5.15 -1.83
N GLU A 84 16.69 -4.70 -2.91
CA GLU A 84 17.72 -5.44 -3.61
C GLU A 84 19.11 -4.93 -3.21
N CYS A 85 20.04 -5.84 -2.99
CA CYS A 85 21.42 -5.51 -2.69
C CYS A 85 22.28 -5.62 -3.95
N ILE A 86 22.76 -4.49 -4.45
CA ILE A 86 23.57 -4.41 -5.66
C ILE A 86 24.87 -5.21 -5.50
N SER A 87 25.54 -5.10 -4.35
CA SER A 87 26.79 -5.82 -4.07
C SER A 87 26.60 -7.34 -3.92
N GLU A 88 25.37 -7.80 -3.74
CA GLU A 88 25.00 -9.23 -3.65
C GLU A 88 24.34 -9.72 -4.97
N GLY A 89 24.52 -9.02 -6.08
CA GLY A 89 23.97 -9.39 -7.40
C GLY A 89 22.48 -9.13 -7.54
N ASN A 90 22.01 -8.00 -7.02
CA ASN A 90 20.60 -7.59 -7.04
C ASN A 90 19.65 -8.60 -6.35
N LYS A 91 20.14 -9.26 -5.31
CA LYS A 91 19.30 -10.18 -4.54
C LYS A 91 18.35 -9.43 -3.63
N ASN A 92 17.10 -9.89 -3.59
CA ASN A 92 16.12 -9.43 -2.60
C ASN A 92 16.61 -9.83 -1.21
N ILE A 93 17.00 -8.84 -0.39
CA ILE A 93 17.54 -9.07 0.94
C ILE A 93 16.50 -9.48 1.98
N TYR A 94 15.21 -9.39 1.65
CA TYR A 94 14.13 -9.87 2.51
C TYR A 94 13.92 -11.39 2.40
N LYS A 95 14.55 -12.03 1.41
CA LYS A 95 14.46 -13.47 1.18
C LYS A 95 15.66 -14.22 1.73
N ASP A 96 15.42 -15.37 2.41
CA ASP A 96 16.41 -16.33 2.84
C ASP A 96 15.83 -17.74 2.65
N GLY A 97 16.21 -18.41 1.55
CA GLY A 97 15.56 -19.63 1.10
C GLY A 97 14.06 -19.40 0.87
N ASP A 98 13.23 -20.17 1.55
CA ASP A 98 11.76 -20.07 1.50
C ASP A 98 11.17 -19.32 2.69
N LYS A 99 11.97 -18.48 3.35
CA LYS A 99 11.56 -17.71 4.54
C LYS A 99 11.93 -16.25 4.41
N PHE A 100 11.30 -15.41 5.21
CA PHE A 100 11.75 -14.05 5.42
C PHE A 100 13.09 -14.04 6.17
N SER A 101 14.02 -13.24 5.67
CA SER A 101 15.34 -13.07 6.28
C SER A 101 15.30 -12.27 7.58
N SER A 102 16.37 -12.36 8.38
CA SER A 102 16.54 -11.47 9.53
C SER A 102 16.54 -9.98 9.13
N ARG A 103 17.02 -9.64 7.93
CA ARG A 103 16.99 -8.25 7.40
C ARG A 103 15.57 -7.77 7.15
N ALA A 104 14.65 -8.65 6.73
CA ALA A 104 13.23 -8.30 6.61
C ALA A 104 12.62 -7.94 7.98
N TYR A 105 12.86 -8.75 9.00
CA TYR A 105 12.38 -8.45 10.36
C TYR A 105 13.01 -7.20 10.95
N ASN A 106 14.31 -6.95 10.65
CA ASN A 106 14.94 -5.68 11.05
C ASN A 106 14.25 -4.47 10.39
N ALA A 107 13.93 -4.56 9.09
CA ALA A 107 13.18 -3.53 8.38
C ALA A 107 11.80 -3.30 9.01
N VAL A 108 11.06 -4.38 9.30
CA VAL A 108 9.76 -4.32 10.00
C VAL A 108 9.89 -3.55 11.32
N ALA A 109 10.91 -3.87 12.13
CA ALA A 109 11.16 -3.20 13.41
C ALA A 109 11.39 -1.69 13.23
N GLY A 110 12.19 -1.30 12.24
CA GLY A 110 12.42 0.13 11.93
C GLY A 110 11.16 0.85 11.48
N ILE A 111 10.33 0.20 10.65
CA ILE A 111 9.05 0.76 10.20
C ILE A 111 8.09 0.92 11.38
N LEU A 112 7.96 -0.08 12.25
CA LEU A 112 7.07 -0.01 13.42
C LEU A 112 7.52 1.06 14.43
N GLU A 113 8.83 1.22 14.67
CA GLU A 113 9.36 2.29 15.52
C GLU A 113 8.94 3.68 15.03
N HIS A 114 8.87 3.87 13.72
CA HIS A 114 8.48 5.12 13.08
C HIS A 114 7.04 5.12 12.58
N GLY A 115 6.24 4.13 12.96
CA GLY A 115 4.88 3.91 12.44
C GLY A 115 3.97 5.12 12.56
N ALA A 116 4.01 5.85 13.67
CA ALA A 116 3.22 7.07 13.85
C ALA A 116 3.64 8.19 12.87
N ALA A 117 4.94 8.39 12.65
CA ALA A 117 5.44 9.39 11.69
C ALA A 117 5.13 8.99 10.25
N ILE A 118 5.25 7.70 9.91
CA ILE A 118 4.88 7.16 8.61
C ILE A 118 3.38 7.39 8.38
N THR A 119 2.53 7.02 9.34
CA THR A 119 1.08 7.19 9.24
C THR A 119 0.69 8.66 9.06
N ALA A 120 1.35 9.59 9.74
CA ALA A 120 1.08 11.02 9.59
C ALA A 120 1.30 11.55 8.16
N LEU A 121 2.28 11.01 7.42
CA LEU A 121 2.52 11.34 6.01
C LEU A 121 1.71 10.50 5.05
N ALA A 122 1.49 9.23 5.38
CA ALA A 122 0.76 8.27 4.55
C ALA A 122 -0.77 8.45 4.63
N CYS A 123 -1.25 9.11 5.69
CA CYS A 123 -2.65 9.39 5.99
C CYS A 123 -2.84 10.86 6.36
N PRO A 124 -2.64 11.81 5.41
CA PRO A 124 -2.48 13.23 5.72
C PRO A 124 -3.79 13.98 6.01
N THR A 125 -4.94 13.31 5.93
CA THR A 125 -6.25 13.96 6.12
C THR A 125 -6.97 13.44 7.35
N VAL A 126 -7.85 14.23 7.93
CA VAL A 126 -8.74 13.76 9.01
C VAL A 126 -9.59 12.58 8.54
N ASN A 127 -10.04 12.61 7.28
CA ASN A 127 -10.80 11.53 6.68
C ASN A 127 -10.03 10.21 6.63
N SER A 128 -8.69 10.25 6.52
CA SER A 128 -7.84 9.05 6.54
C SER A 128 -8.05 8.21 7.80
N TYR A 129 -8.22 8.87 8.95
CA TYR A 129 -8.34 8.20 10.24
C TYR A 129 -9.74 7.62 10.49
N ASN A 130 -10.77 8.10 9.80
CA ASN A 130 -12.12 7.52 9.85
C ASN A 130 -12.18 6.08 9.31
N GLY A 131 -11.16 5.66 8.57
CA GLY A 131 -11.05 4.32 8.02
C GLY A 131 -10.32 3.31 8.92
N PHE A 132 -9.68 3.75 10.02
CA PHE A 132 -8.98 2.86 10.96
C PHE A 132 -9.95 2.31 12.02
N VAL A 133 -10.97 1.62 11.57
CA VAL A 133 -11.98 0.98 12.43
C VAL A 133 -11.96 -0.53 12.22
N PRO A 134 -12.10 -1.34 13.29
CA PRO A 134 -12.04 -2.80 13.18
C PRO A 134 -13.24 -3.40 12.46
N SER A 135 -14.37 -2.74 12.54
CA SER A 135 -15.62 -3.15 11.91
C SER A 135 -16.48 -1.94 11.59
N VAL A 136 -17.39 -2.09 10.63
CA VAL A 136 -18.40 -1.08 10.29
C VAL A 136 -19.77 -1.63 10.73
N GLU A 137 -20.46 -0.91 11.63
CA GLU A 137 -21.84 -1.24 12.01
C GLU A 137 -22.77 -1.03 10.81
N GLY A 138 -23.64 -2.00 10.55
CA GLY A 138 -24.64 -1.93 9.48
C GLY A 138 -24.23 -2.59 8.14
N LEU A 139 -23.00 -3.05 7.97
CA LEU A 139 -22.69 -4.04 6.96
C LEU A 139 -23.01 -5.42 7.54
N ASP A 140 -23.74 -6.24 6.78
CA ASP A 140 -24.29 -7.54 7.18
C ASP A 140 -23.39 -8.32 8.15
N GLY A 141 -23.76 -8.33 9.45
CA GLY A 141 -23.08 -9.10 10.49
C GLY A 141 -21.80 -8.50 11.08
N GLY A 142 -21.49 -7.22 10.90
CA GLY A 142 -20.28 -6.58 11.46
C GLY A 142 -19.01 -7.04 10.77
N MET A 143 -18.96 -6.93 9.46
CA MET A 143 -17.82 -7.39 8.66
C MET A 143 -16.54 -6.63 9.02
N HIS A 144 -15.46 -7.37 9.32
CA HIS A 144 -14.17 -6.81 9.61
C HIS A 144 -13.63 -6.06 8.38
N THR A 145 -13.24 -4.80 8.56
CA THR A 145 -12.73 -3.95 7.47
C THR A 145 -11.30 -4.27 7.05
N TRP A 146 -10.59 -5.14 7.80
CA TRP A 146 -9.16 -5.43 7.64
C TRP A 146 -8.25 -4.19 7.62
N ALA A 147 -8.78 -3.06 8.10
CA ALA A 147 -7.96 -1.87 8.29
C ALA A 147 -7.04 -2.05 9.51
N PRO A 148 -5.78 -1.62 9.45
CA PRO A 148 -4.89 -1.71 10.60
C PRO A 148 -5.30 -0.71 11.69
N THR A 149 -5.67 -1.21 12.85
CA THR A 149 -6.02 -0.38 14.02
C THR A 149 -4.86 -0.24 15.00
N HIS A 150 -3.81 -1.03 14.84
CA HIS A 150 -2.66 -1.08 15.71
C HIS A 150 -1.35 -1.15 14.90
N MET A 151 -0.30 -0.54 15.41
CA MET A 151 1.05 -0.63 14.84
C MET A 151 1.67 -1.99 15.18
N THR A 152 1.25 -3.01 14.45
CA THR A 152 1.69 -4.39 14.60
C THR A 152 2.14 -4.96 13.26
N TYR A 153 2.81 -6.10 13.28
CA TYR A 153 3.06 -6.89 12.08
C TYR A 153 2.50 -8.31 12.24
N GLY A 154 2.28 -8.99 11.14
CA GLY A 154 1.85 -10.38 11.16
C GLY A 154 2.08 -11.10 9.83
N ASN A 155 2.34 -12.42 9.95
CA ASN A 155 2.47 -13.30 8.81
C ASN A 155 1.09 -13.46 8.16
N ASN A 156 0.97 -12.97 6.93
CA ASN A 156 -0.26 -12.96 6.14
C ASN A 156 -1.49 -12.33 6.83
N ASN A 157 -1.28 -11.51 7.88
CA ASN A 157 -2.35 -10.89 8.63
C ASN A 157 -2.74 -9.53 8.01
N ARG A 158 -3.94 -9.45 7.45
CA ARG A 158 -4.47 -8.24 6.78
C ARG A 158 -4.95 -7.16 7.74
N SER A 159 -5.11 -7.46 9.04
CA SER A 159 -5.48 -6.46 10.06
C SER A 159 -4.28 -5.80 10.74
N SER A 160 -3.06 -6.25 10.44
CA SER A 160 -1.82 -5.63 10.90
C SER A 160 -1.43 -4.44 10.03
N MET A 161 -0.75 -3.44 10.60
CA MET A 161 -0.14 -2.33 9.85
C MET A 161 0.85 -2.86 8.83
N ILE A 162 1.69 -3.80 9.24
CA ILE A 162 2.68 -4.45 8.38
C ILE A 162 2.28 -5.92 8.19
N ARG A 163 2.09 -6.33 6.95
CA ARG A 163 1.85 -7.71 6.57
C ARG A 163 3.08 -8.29 5.88
N LEU A 164 3.43 -9.51 6.23
CA LEU A 164 4.40 -10.34 5.53
C LEU A 164 3.62 -11.39 4.71
N PRO A 165 3.47 -11.20 3.38
CA PRO A 165 2.71 -12.11 2.53
C PRO A 165 3.35 -13.50 2.44
N GLN A 166 2.55 -14.56 2.25
CA GLN A 166 3.07 -15.92 2.13
C GLN A 166 3.64 -16.25 0.74
N ASN A 167 3.14 -15.59 -0.29
CA ASN A 167 3.43 -15.92 -1.69
C ASN A 167 4.54 -15.07 -2.33
N ARG A 168 5.07 -14.08 -1.60
CA ARG A 168 6.10 -13.17 -2.10
C ARG A 168 6.93 -12.59 -0.96
N PHE A 169 8.21 -12.28 -1.22
CA PHE A 169 9.13 -11.72 -0.22
C PHE A 169 9.19 -10.20 -0.32
N CYS A 170 8.09 -9.55 0.08
CA CYS A 170 7.99 -8.11 0.26
C CYS A 170 7.41 -7.80 1.64
N ILE A 171 7.56 -6.57 2.08
CA ILE A 171 6.86 -6.02 3.25
C ILE A 171 5.71 -5.18 2.71
N GLU A 172 4.50 -5.44 3.16
CA GLU A 172 3.30 -4.69 2.78
C GLU A 172 2.91 -3.73 3.90
N ASP A 173 3.06 -2.41 3.67
CA ASP A 173 2.46 -1.38 4.51
C ASP A 173 0.98 -1.22 4.11
N ARG A 174 0.09 -1.36 5.09
CA ARG A 174 -1.36 -1.33 4.90
C ARG A 174 -2.04 -0.09 5.48
N ALA A 175 -1.26 0.78 6.16
CA ALA A 175 -1.81 1.99 6.75
C ALA A 175 -2.08 3.09 5.73
N SER A 176 -1.30 3.16 4.67
CA SER A 176 -1.33 4.22 3.66
C SER A 176 -2.67 4.35 2.94
N ASP A 177 -2.98 5.55 2.46
CA ASP A 177 -4.10 5.80 1.57
C ASP A 177 -3.71 6.68 0.36
N LEU A 178 -4.63 6.82 -0.60
CA LEU A 178 -4.36 7.49 -1.87
C LEU A 178 -4.32 9.03 -1.79
N THR A 179 -4.53 9.64 -0.62
CA THR A 179 -4.35 11.09 -0.44
C THR A 179 -2.91 11.47 -0.11
N GLN A 180 -2.06 10.49 0.18
CA GLN A 180 -0.65 10.68 0.49
C GLN A 180 0.13 11.38 -0.62
N ASN A 181 1.23 12.01 -0.22
CA ASN A 181 2.31 12.34 -1.15
C ASN A 181 3.25 11.14 -1.24
N PRO A 182 3.28 10.40 -2.38
CA PRO A 182 4.04 9.15 -2.47
C PRO A 182 5.55 9.37 -2.31
N TYR A 183 6.09 10.49 -2.76
CA TYR A 183 7.52 10.80 -2.61
C TYR A 183 7.92 10.89 -1.14
N LEU A 184 7.12 11.56 -0.32
CA LEU A 184 7.39 11.71 1.12
C LEU A 184 7.17 10.38 1.85
N THR A 185 6.07 9.70 1.57
CA THR A 185 5.76 8.42 2.24
C THR A 185 6.80 7.36 1.92
N PHE A 186 7.14 7.18 0.65
CA PHE A 186 8.12 6.17 0.22
C PHE A 186 9.52 6.48 0.77
N SER A 187 9.91 7.74 0.78
CA SER A 187 11.20 8.16 1.37
C SER A 187 11.27 7.84 2.85
N LEU A 188 10.22 8.16 3.62
CA LEU A 188 10.20 7.88 5.06
C LEU A 188 10.16 6.38 5.35
N LEU A 189 9.35 5.62 4.58
CA LEU A 189 9.27 4.16 4.70
C LEU A 189 10.63 3.51 4.43
N SER A 190 11.32 3.95 3.36
CA SER A 190 12.67 3.48 3.02
C SER A 190 13.70 3.84 4.09
N ALA A 191 13.67 5.07 4.61
CA ALA A 191 14.59 5.50 5.67
C ALA A 191 14.38 4.70 6.96
N ALA A 192 13.12 4.45 7.34
CA ALA A 192 12.77 3.66 8.52
C ALA A 192 13.23 2.20 8.37
N ALA A 193 12.96 1.57 7.22
CA ALA A 193 13.42 0.21 6.91
C ALA A 193 14.96 0.11 6.95
N THR A 194 15.65 1.07 6.32
CA THR A 194 17.12 1.13 6.30
C THR A 194 17.69 1.30 7.70
N LYS A 195 17.10 2.15 8.54
CA LYS A 195 17.50 2.30 9.95
C LYS A 195 17.37 0.97 10.68
N GLY A 196 16.23 0.29 10.53
CA GLY A 196 15.99 -1.01 11.15
C GLY A 196 17.06 -2.04 10.77
N ILE A 197 17.36 -2.14 9.47
CA ILE A 197 18.40 -3.05 8.95
C ILE A 197 19.78 -2.69 9.51
N THR A 198 20.17 -1.41 9.40
CA THR A 198 21.50 -0.94 9.82
C THR A 198 21.73 -1.12 11.32
N LYS A 199 20.70 -0.88 12.14
CA LYS A 199 20.75 -1.04 13.59
C LYS A 199 20.43 -2.46 14.07
N ARG A 200 20.12 -3.40 13.15
CA ARG A 200 19.73 -4.78 13.47
C ARG A 200 18.60 -4.84 14.52
N MET A 201 17.61 -3.98 14.34
CA MET A 201 16.48 -3.88 15.26
C MET A 201 15.66 -5.17 15.25
N LYS A 202 14.95 -5.43 16.35
CA LYS A 202 14.04 -6.58 16.48
C LYS A 202 12.62 -6.06 16.69
N PRO A 203 11.63 -6.57 15.93
CA PRO A 203 10.22 -6.20 16.09
C PRO A 203 9.60 -6.83 17.32
#